data_0a8621707fd6ad430d307195a0bcc35e
#
_entry.id   0a8621707fd6ad430d307195a0bcc35e
#
_cell.length_a   1.000
_cell.length_b   1.000
_cell.length_c   1.000
_cell.angle_alpha   90.00
_cell.angle_beta   90.00
_cell.angle_gamma   90.00
#
_symmetry.space_group_name_H-M   'P 1'
#
loop_
_entity.id
_entity.type
_entity.pdbx_description
1 polymer ?
#
loop_
_entity_poly.entity_id
_entity_poly.type
_entity_poly.pdbx_seq_one_letter_code
_entity_poly.pdbx_strand_id
1 'polypeptide(L)'
;MPRFAANLSMLFTEQDFLARFKAAADAGFQGVEYLFPYEFSSAEIKAQLDANGLTQVLFNLPAGDWAKGERGLACHPDRVEEFRAGVKLAIAYAQVLGNTQINCLAGIRPAGVDDETVEKTFVANLKYAADKLQAAGIKLVMEMINTRDIPGFYLNNTCLLYTSPSPRDP
;
A
#
# COMPACT_ATOMS: atom_id res chain seq x y z
N MET A 1 -22.44 1.97 -14.19
CA MET A 1 -21.46 3.06 -14.40
C MET A 1 -20.21 2.73 -13.60
N PRO A 2 -19.01 3.04 -14.08
CA PRO A 2 -17.77 2.88 -13.31
C PRO A 2 -17.85 3.73 -12.04
N ARG A 3 -17.25 3.22 -10.95
CA ARG A 3 -17.05 3.99 -9.73
C ARG A 3 -15.62 4.49 -9.70
N PHE A 4 -15.41 5.75 -9.37
CA PHE A 4 -14.10 6.36 -9.27
C PHE A 4 -13.80 6.71 -7.81
N ALA A 5 -12.53 6.54 -7.40
CA ALA A 5 -12.00 7.03 -6.14
C ALA A 5 -11.04 8.20 -6.39
N ALA A 6 -11.07 9.20 -5.53
CA ALA A 6 -10.08 10.29 -5.57
C ALA A 6 -8.81 9.85 -4.86
N ASN A 7 -7.66 9.96 -5.53
CA ASN A 7 -6.36 9.78 -4.87
C ASN A 7 -5.95 11.08 -4.18
N LEU A 8 -6.11 11.14 -2.85
CA LEU A 8 -5.85 12.34 -2.06
C LEU A 8 -4.36 12.68 -1.91
N SER A 9 -3.47 11.76 -2.28
CA SER A 9 -2.03 12.09 -2.37
C SER A 9 -1.69 12.88 -3.64
N MET A 10 -2.59 12.90 -4.64
CA MET A 10 -2.37 13.51 -5.95
C MET A 10 -3.38 14.61 -6.29
N LEU A 11 -4.59 14.55 -5.72
CA LEU A 11 -5.66 15.50 -5.94
C LEU A 11 -5.87 16.39 -4.70
N PHE A 12 -6.30 17.64 -4.93
CA PHE A 12 -6.59 18.64 -3.89
C PHE A 12 -5.36 18.98 -3.03
N THR A 13 -4.16 18.86 -3.61
CA THR A 13 -2.87 19.03 -2.90
C THR A 13 -2.59 20.46 -2.44
N GLU A 14 -3.38 21.43 -2.89
CA GLU A 14 -3.39 22.80 -2.42
C GLU A 14 -3.98 22.96 -1.00
N GLN A 15 -4.59 21.88 -0.46
CA GLN A 15 -5.19 21.83 0.87
C GLN A 15 -4.39 20.88 1.78
N ASP A 16 -4.52 21.07 3.09
CA ASP A 16 -4.03 20.12 4.09
C ASP A 16 -4.72 18.76 3.93
N PHE A 17 -3.99 17.68 4.21
CA PHE A 17 -4.46 16.32 3.91
C PHE A 17 -5.87 16.01 4.42
N LEU A 18 -6.18 16.34 5.68
CA LEU A 18 -7.51 16.08 6.25
C LEU A 18 -8.62 16.91 5.61
N ALA A 19 -8.32 18.08 5.05
CA ALA A 19 -9.30 18.90 4.33
C ALA A 19 -9.63 18.34 2.93
N ARG A 20 -8.75 17.52 2.34
CA ARG A 20 -8.95 16.91 1.02
C ARG A 20 -10.13 15.95 0.98
N PHE A 21 -10.51 15.36 2.11
CA PHE A 21 -11.69 14.50 2.19
C PHE A 21 -12.97 15.27 1.85
N LYS A 22 -13.12 16.46 2.44
CA LYS A 22 -14.26 17.34 2.11
C LYS A 22 -14.23 17.78 0.65
N ALA A 23 -13.06 18.17 0.12
CA ALA A 23 -12.91 18.58 -1.27
C ALA A 23 -13.29 17.45 -2.25
N ALA A 24 -12.93 16.20 -1.95
CA ALA A 24 -13.32 15.04 -2.75
C ALA A 24 -14.84 14.82 -2.73
N ALA A 25 -15.47 14.92 -1.55
CA ALA A 25 -16.92 14.79 -1.43
C ALA A 25 -17.65 15.92 -2.18
N ASP A 26 -17.19 17.16 -2.06
CA ASP A 26 -17.75 18.33 -2.77
C ASP A 26 -17.61 18.18 -4.30
N ALA A 27 -16.56 17.51 -4.77
CA ALA A 27 -16.36 17.16 -6.18
C ALA A 27 -17.18 15.95 -6.66
N GLY A 28 -17.96 15.31 -5.76
CA GLY A 28 -18.88 14.22 -6.09
C GLY A 28 -18.27 12.82 -6.00
N PHE A 29 -17.06 12.65 -5.48
CA PHE A 29 -16.49 11.34 -5.21
C PHE A 29 -17.19 10.67 -4.03
N GLN A 30 -17.34 9.36 -4.12
CA GLN A 30 -17.87 8.50 -3.04
C GLN A 30 -16.78 7.64 -2.39
N GLY A 31 -15.63 7.51 -3.04
CA GLY A 31 -14.49 6.77 -2.58
C GLY A 31 -13.22 7.59 -2.63
N VAL A 32 -12.32 7.32 -1.71
CA VAL A 32 -10.99 7.93 -1.65
C VAL A 32 -9.91 6.88 -1.44
N GLU A 33 -8.74 7.18 -1.96
CA GLU A 33 -7.50 6.46 -1.70
C GLU A 33 -6.36 7.44 -1.45
N TYR A 34 -5.29 6.98 -0.89
CA TYR A 34 -4.05 7.74 -0.69
C TYR A 34 -2.88 6.79 -0.43
N LEU A 35 -1.65 7.31 -0.55
CA LEU A 35 -0.47 6.45 -0.43
C LEU A 35 -0.30 5.92 0.99
N PHE A 36 -0.27 6.78 1.99
CA PHE A 36 0.03 6.40 3.37
C PHE A 36 -0.82 7.18 4.38
N PRO A 37 -1.52 6.50 5.30
CA PRO A 37 -2.30 7.13 6.37
C PRO A 37 -1.50 7.46 7.62
N TYR A 38 -0.29 6.98 7.75
CA TYR A 38 0.39 6.76 9.04
C TYR A 38 0.89 8.02 9.76
N GLU A 39 0.80 9.19 9.13
CA GLU A 39 1.06 10.49 9.77
C GLU A 39 -0.11 10.97 10.64
N PHE A 40 -1.30 10.40 10.45
CA PHE A 40 -2.52 10.73 11.19
C PHE A 40 -3.03 9.49 11.92
N SER A 41 -3.71 9.65 13.04
CA SER A 41 -4.36 8.51 13.68
C SER A 41 -5.49 7.97 12.81
N SER A 42 -5.74 6.67 12.87
CA SER A 42 -6.85 6.05 12.15
C SER A 42 -8.21 6.64 12.55
N ALA A 43 -8.35 7.12 13.79
CA ALA A 43 -9.56 7.78 14.27
C ALA A 43 -9.80 9.15 13.62
N GLU A 44 -8.75 9.97 13.43
CA GLU A 44 -8.87 11.26 12.73
C GLU A 44 -9.30 11.06 11.28
N ILE A 45 -8.68 10.10 10.58
CA ILE A 45 -9.05 9.77 9.21
C ILE A 45 -10.49 9.23 9.16
N LYS A 46 -10.86 8.34 10.07
CA LYS A 46 -12.22 7.79 10.13
C LYS A 46 -13.26 8.88 10.33
N ALA A 47 -12.98 9.87 11.19
CA ALA A 47 -13.86 11.01 11.39
C ALA A 47 -14.07 11.82 10.09
N GLN A 48 -13.03 11.98 9.25
CA GLN A 48 -13.18 12.66 7.95
C GLN A 48 -14.00 11.82 6.97
N LEU A 49 -13.80 10.51 6.92
CA LEU A 49 -14.59 9.61 6.07
C LEU A 49 -16.08 9.71 6.45
N ASP A 50 -16.40 9.60 7.73
CA ASP A 50 -17.77 9.63 8.22
C ASP A 50 -18.45 10.99 8.02
N ALA A 51 -17.74 12.07 8.33
CA ALA A 51 -18.28 13.43 8.17
C ALA A 51 -18.61 13.79 6.72
N ASN A 52 -17.92 13.16 5.75
CA ASN A 52 -18.08 13.45 4.33
C ASN A 52 -18.77 12.31 3.54
N GLY A 53 -19.22 11.24 4.21
CA GLY A 53 -19.89 10.12 3.57
C GLY A 53 -19.02 9.35 2.57
N LEU A 54 -17.70 9.31 2.80
CA LEU A 54 -16.72 8.69 1.91
C LEU A 54 -16.34 7.28 2.35
N THR A 55 -16.03 6.42 1.37
CA THR A 55 -15.50 5.08 1.60
C THR A 55 -13.99 5.08 1.34
N GLN A 56 -13.22 4.53 2.27
CA GLN A 56 -11.81 4.22 2.06
C GLN A 56 -11.66 3.05 1.09
N VAL A 57 -10.94 3.25 -0.02
CA VAL A 57 -10.79 2.22 -1.07
C VAL A 57 -9.46 1.50 -0.98
N LEU A 58 -8.36 2.25 -0.85
CA LEU A 58 -7.00 1.70 -0.90
C LEU A 58 -6.02 2.60 -0.14
N PHE A 59 -5.03 1.98 0.49
CA PHE A 59 -3.77 2.59 0.91
C PHE A 59 -2.65 1.54 0.88
N ASN A 60 -1.39 1.97 0.98
CA ASN A 60 -0.25 1.07 0.92
C ASN A 60 0.19 0.60 2.31
N LEU A 61 0.80 -0.59 2.38
CA LEU A 61 1.66 -0.96 3.51
C LEU A 61 2.73 0.12 3.72
N PRO A 62 3.25 0.32 4.95
CA PRO A 62 4.40 1.19 5.17
C PRO A 62 5.55 0.86 4.20
N ALA A 63 6.04 1.89 3.52
CA ALA A 63 7.02 1.74 2.44
C ALA A 63 8.45 2.13 2.84
N GLY A 64 8.70 2.28 4.14
CA GLY A 64 9.93 2.83 4.65
C GLY A 64 9.94 4.37 4.64
N ASP A 65 11.11 4.97 4.63
CA ASP A 65 11.27 6.43 4.59
C ASP A 65 11.08 6.98 3.18
N TRP A 66 9.84 7.32 2.84
CA TRP A 66 9.46 7.82 1.53
C TRP A 66 10.21 9.11 1.14
N ALA A 67 10.48 9.97 2.11
CA ALA A 67 11.19 11.24 1.89
C ALA A 67 12.66 11.01 1.51
N LYS A 68 13.27 9.92 2.00
CA LYS A 68 14.62 9.49 1.63
C LYS A 68 14.67 8.64 0.36
N GLY A 69 13.55 8.46 -0.32
CA GLY A 69 13.49 7.74 -1.58
C GLY A 69 13.18 6.25 -1.46
N GLU A 70 12.84 5.73 -0.27
CA GLU A 70 12.38 4.36 -0.13
C GLU A 70 11.01 4.18 -0.79
N ARG A 71 10.77 3.01 -1.39
CA ARG A 71 9.58 2.75 -2.23
C ARG A 71 8.94 1.39 -1.93
N GLY A 72 9.08 0.89 -0.70
CA GLY A 72 8.58 -0.40 -0.27
C GLY A 72 9.66 -1.24 0.38
N LEU A 73 9.26 -2.20 1.19
CA LEU A 73 10.15 -3.03 2.01
C LEU A 73 10.08 -4.52 1.66
N ALA A 74 9.15 -4.91 0.78
CA ALA A 74 8.85 -6.33 0.59
C ALA A 74 10.03 -7.14 0.01
N CYS A 75 10.91 -6.51 -0.78
CA CYS A 75 12.06 -7.18 -1.37
C CYS A 75 13.38 -7.03 -0.58
N HIS A 76 13.35 -6.49 0.66
CA HIS A 76 14.54 -6.19 1.47
C HIS A 76 14.80 -7.26 2.53
N PRO A 77 15.85 -8.12 2.39
CA PRO A 77 16.11 -9.23 3.32
C PRO A 77 16.54 -8.75 4.71
N ASP A 78 17.16 -7.60 4.82
CA ASP A 78 17.60 -6.97 6.07
C ASP A 78 16.48 -6.25 6.85
N ARG A 79 15.28 -6.10 6.23
CA ARG A 79 14.15 -5.34 6.79
C ARG A 79 12.87 -6.16 6.96
N VAL A 80 12.99 -7.48 7.05
CA VAL A 80 11.84 -8.40 7.16
C VAL A 80 10.98 -8.11 8.40
N GLU A 81 11.60 -7.86 9.55
CA GLU A 81 10.85 -7.59 10.78
C GLU A 81 10.12 -6.23 10.73
N GLU A 82 10.71 -5.23 10.11
CA GLU A 82 10.05 -3.94 9.86
C GLU A 82 8.86 -4.09 8.93
N PHE A 83 9.02 -4.85 7.83
CA PHE A 83 7.91 -5.18 6.94
C PHE A 83 6.76 -5.86 7.69
N ARG A 84 7.05 -6.85 8.52
CA ARG A 84 6.05 -7.57 9.33
C ARG A 84 5.34 -6.67 10.34
N ALA A 85 6.07 -5.76 10.98
CA ALA A 85 5.49 -4.75 11.85
C ALA A 85 4.55 -3.82 11.07
N GLY A 86 4.96 -3.41 9.86
CA GLY A 86 4.16 -2.61 8.94
C GLY A 86 2.85 -3.29 8.53
N VAL A 87 2.87 -4.61 8.27
CA VAL A 87 1.64 -5.38 7.98
C VAL A 87 0.67 -5.33 9.16
N LYS A 88 1.15 -5.51 10.39
CA LYS A 88 0.30 -5.44 11.60
C LYS A 88 -0.31 -4.05 11.78
N LEU A 89 0.49 -3.01 11.60
CA LEU A 89 0.04 -1.62 11.65
C LEU A 89 -1.05 -1.33 10.62
N ALA A 90 -0.84 -1.75 9.37
CA ALA A 90 -1.79 -1.54 8.29
C ALA A 90 -3.13 -2.26 8.54
N ILE A 91 -3.10 -3.47 9.09
CA ILE A 91 -4.32 -4.19 9.49
C ILE A 91 -5.11 -3.40 10.54
N ALA A 92 -4.43 -2.86 11.56
CA ALA A 92 -5.09 -2.05 12.59
C ALA A 92 -5.78 -0.81 12.00
N TYR A 93 -5.11 -0.11 11.06
CA TYR A 93 -5.72 1.01 10.34
C TYR A 93 -6.91 0.57 9.48
N ALA A 94 -6.76 -0.49 8.71
CA ALA A 94 -7.80 -0.99 7.81
C ALA A 94 -9.08 -1.37 8.58
N GLN A 95 -8.94 -1.99 9.74
CA GLN A 95 -10.08 -2.36 10.59
C GLN A 95 -10.88 -1.14 11.06
N VAL A 96 -10.20 -0.05 11.43
CA VAL A 96 -10.86 1.21 11.83
C VAL A 96 -11.49 1.91 10.63
N LEU A 97 -10.79 1.96 9.50
CA LEU A 97 -11.21 2.69 8.30
C LEU A 97 -12.27 1.92 7.47
N GLY A 98 -12.47 0.63 7.76
CA GLY A 98 -13.36 -0.23 6.98
C GLY A 98 -12.78 -0.63 5.62
N ASN A 99 -11.45 -0.61 5.48
CA ASN A 99 -10.74 -0.87 4.23
C ASN A 99 -10.65 -2.37 3.94
N THR A 100 -10.99 -2.78 2.72
CA THR A 100 -11.06 -4.20 2.33
C THR A 100 -9.89 -4.67 1.47
N GLN A 101 -8.99 -3.78 1.10
CA GLN A 101 -7.79 -4.10 0.33
C GLN A 101 -6.63 -3.17 0.64
N ILE A 102 -5.42 -3.68 0.65
CA ILE A 102 -4.18 -2.95 0.92
C ILE A 102 -3.18 -3.28 -0.16
N ASN A 103 -2.49 -2.25 -0.69
CA ASN A 103 -1.42 -2.43 -1.67
C ASN A 103 -0.07 -2.63 -0.98
N CYS A 104 0.74 -3.56 -1.53
CA CYS A 104 2.10 -3.81 -1.11
C CYS A 104 3.08 -3.35 -2.19
N LEU A 105 3.86 -2.34 -1.90
CA LEU A 105 4.96 -1.91 -2.75
C LEU A 105 6.16 -2.84 -2.59
N ALA A 106 6.68 -3.34 -3.71
CA ALA A 106 7.80 -4.28 -3.71
C ALA A 106 9.08 -3.68 -3.10
N GLY A 107 9.36 -2.43 -3.42
CA GLY A 107 10.59 -1.75 -3.04
C GLY A 107 11.58 -1.61 -4.20
N ILE A 108 12.60 -0.79 -3.99
CA ILE A 108 13.76 -0.70 -4.87
C ILE A 108 14.68 -1.90 -4.57
N ARG A 109 15.16 -2.58 -5.61
CA ARG A 109 16.05 -3.72 -5.46
C ARG A 109 17.29 -3.34 -4.64
N PRO A 110 17.57 -4.03 -3.51
CA PRO A 110 18.72 -3.71 -2.68
C PRO A 110 20.05 -3.98 -3.42
N ALA A 111 20.99 -3.04 -3.33
CA ALA A 111 22.30 -3.17 -3.95
C ALA A 111 23.14 -4.26 -3.26
N GLY A 112 23.90 -5.02 -4.02
CA GLY A 112 24.81 -6.03 -3.49
C GLY A 112 24.16 -7.33 -3.00
N VAL A 113 22.85 -7.47 -3.16
CA VAL A 113 22.11 -8.70 -2.85
C VAL A 113 21.86 -9.48 -4.13
N ASP A 114 22.08 -10.79 -4.13
CA ASP A 114 21.81 -11.64 -5.27
C ASP A 114 20.31 -11.79 -5.56
N ASP A 115 19.97 -12.10 -6.81
CA ASP A 115 18.56 -12.14 -7.27
C ASP A 115 17.76 -13.23 -6.55
N GLU A 116 18.36 -14.37 -6.24
CA GLU A 116 17.71 -15.48 -5.56
C GLU A 116 17.29 -15.10 -4.13
N THR A 117 18.18 -14.41 -3.41
CA THR A 117 17.89 -13.92 -2.04
C THR A 117 16.80 -12.86 -2.06
N VAL A 118 16.81 -11.93 -3.02
CA VAL A 118 15.78 -10.90 -3.17
C VAL A 118 14.42 -11.55 -3.47
N GLU A 119 14.36 -12.49 -4.43
CA GLU A 119 13.14 -13.18 -4.80
C GLU A 119 12.56 -14.00 -3.64
N LYS A 120 13.39 -14.81 -2.97
CA LYS A 120 12.97 -15.59 -1.78
C LYS A 120 12.39 -14.70 -0.69
N THR A 121 13.04 -13.57 -0.44
CA THR A 121 12.57 -12.59 0.56
C THR A 121 11.22 -12.01 0.15
N PHE A 122 11.11 -11.54 -1.08
CA PHE A 122 9.89 -10.96 -1.61
C PHE A 122 8.71 -11.93 -1.52
N VAL A 123 8.88 -13.16 -2.01
CA VAL A 123 7.85 -14.21 -1.95
C VAL A 123 7.47 -14.54 -0.50
N ALA A 124 8.44 -14.69 0.39
CA ALA A 124 8.18 -14.99 1.80
C ALA A 124 7.42 -13.86 2.50
N ASN A 125 7.78 -12.60 2.23
CA ASN A 125 7.10 -11.44 2.78
C ASN A 125 5.67 -11.31 2.22
N LEU A 126 5.46 -11.56 0.93
CA LEU A 126 4.12 -11.55 0.35
C LEU A 126 3.22 -12.65 0.93
N LYS A 127 3.74 -13.88 1.09
CA LYS A 127 3.00 -14.96 1.75
C LYS A 127 2.59 -14.56 3.16
N TYR A 128 3.53 -14.04 3.95
CA TYR A 128 3.23 -13.55 5.30
C TYR A 128 2.15 -12.46 5.29
N ALA A 129 2.28 -11.46 4.42
CA ALA A 129 1.29 -10.37 4.32
C ALA A 129 -0.08 -10.89 3.88
N ALA A 130 -0.13 -11.76 2.86
CA ALA A 130 -1.36 -12.36 2.36
C ALA A 130 -2.10 -13.14 3.45
N ASP A 131 -1.41 -14.00 4.20
CA ASP A 131 -2.00 -14.78 5.29
C ASP A 131 -2.58 -13.89 6.38
N LYS A 132 -1.83 -12.86 6.80
CA LYS A 132 -2.26 -11.94 7.87
C LYS A 132 -3.43 -11.06 7.44
N LEU A 133 -3.38 -10.53 6.25
CA LEU A 133 -4.46 -9.70 5.68
C LEU A 133 -5.71 -10.54 5.41
N GLN A 134 -5.58 -11.73 4.86
CA GLN A 134 -6.70 -12.65 4.63
C GLN A 134 -7.40 -13.04 5.95
N ALA A 135 -6.63 -13.32 7.00
CA ALA A 135 -7.20 -13.61 8.33
C ALA A 135 -7.99 -12.41 8.90
N ALA A 136 -7.67 -11.18 8.47
CA ALA A 136 -8.40 -9.96 8.82
C ALA A 136 -9.51 -9.60 7.82
N GLY A 137 -9.78 -10.43 6.81
CA GLY A 137 -10.78 -10.15 5.77
C GLY A 137 -10.34 -9.11 4.74
N ILE A 138 -9.04 -8.83 4.64
CA ILE A 138 -8.46 -7.81 3.77
C ILE A 138 -7.73 -8.49 2.60
N LYS A 139 -7.90 -7.98 1.39
CA LYS A 139 -7.20 -8.44 0.19
C LYS A 139 -5.84 -7.75 0.09
N LEU A 140 -4.77 -8.53 -0.12
CA LEU A 140 -3.50 -8.01 -0.56
C LEU A 140 -3.57 -7.76 -2.07
N VAL A 141 -3.16 -6.56 -2.48
CA VAL A 141 -2.95 -6.21 -3.90
C VAL A 141 -1.52 -5.73 -4.11
N MET A 142 -1.05 -5.82 -5.33
CA MET A 142 0.28 -5.38 -5.75
C MET A 142 0.17 -4.67 -7.09
N GLU A 143 1.10 -3.77 -7.35
CA GLU A 143 1.22 -3.09 -8.63
C GLU A 143 2.66 -3.18 -9.16
N MET A 144 2.78 -3.21 -10.48
CA MET A 144 4.05 -3.05 -11.16
C MET A 144 4.29 -1.56 -11.39
N ILE A 145 5.48 -1.10 -11.03
CA ILE A 145 5.88 0.29 -11.28
C ILE A 145 7.01 0.29 -12.29
N ASN A 146 6.89 1.12 -13.32
CA ASN A 146 7.89 1.23 -14.37
C ASN A 146 9.19 1.85 -13.84
N THR A 147 10.32 1.44 -14.41
CA THR A 147 11.64 1.90 -13.98
C THR A 147 12.00 3.31 -14.49
N ARG A 148 11.15 3.93 -15.28
CA ARG A 148 11.30 5.32 -15.71
C ARG A 148 10.97 6.27 -14.57
N ASP A 149 9.85 6.01 -13.88
CA ASP A 149 9.38 6.84 -12.77
C ASP A 149 10.05 6.48 -11.45
N ILE A 150 10.27 5.16 -11.23
CA ILE A 150 11.03 4.67 -10.05
C ILE A 150 12.15 3.76 -10.54
N PRO A 151 13.35 4.30 -10.79
CA PRO A 151 14.51 3.51 -11.20
C PRO A 151 14.84 2.42 -10.17
N GLY A 152 15.05 1.19 -10.65
CA GLY A 152 15.39 0.05 -9.80
C GLY A 152 14.23 -0.56 -9.02
N PHE A 153 12.97 -0.14 -9.26
CA PHE A 153 11.82 -0.77 -8.62
C PHE A 153 11.77 -2.26 -8.96
N TYR A 154 11.68 -3.12 -7.94
CA TYR A 154 11.86 -4.56 -8.11
C TYR A 154 10.76 -5.19 -8.97
N LEU A 155 9.49 -4.94 -8.65
CA LEU A 155 8.36 -5.46 -9.43
C LEU A 155 8.02 -4.51 -10.59
N ASN A 156 8.73 -4.61 -11.70
CA ASN A 156 8.65 -3.68 -12.82
C ASN A 156 8.08 -4.26 -14.12
N ASN A 157 7.77 -5.56 -14.15
CA ASN A 157 7.20 -6.20 -15.32
C ASN A 157 6.24 -7.34 -14.99
N THR A 158 5.36 -7.68 -15.94
CA THR A 158 4.33 -8.71 -15.80
C THR A 158 4.91 -10.11 -15.63
N CYS A 159 6.07 -10.41 -16.22
CA CYS A 159 6.68 -11.73 -16.07
C CYS A 159 7.02 -12.00 -14.61
N LEU A 160 7.65 -11.07 -13.92
CA LEU A 160 7.94 -11.21 -12.47
C LEU A 160 6.67 -11.43 -11.65
N LEU A 161 5.57 -10.73 -11.99
CA LEU A 161 4.30 -10.87 -11.28
C LEU A 161 3.67 -12.25 -11.48
N TYR A 162 3.69 -12.79 -12.71
CA TYR A 162 3.03 -14.05 -13.04
C TYR A 162 3.91 -15.29 -12.86
N THR A 163 5.23 -15.15 -12.79
CA THR A 163 6.15 -16.26 -12.55
C THR A 163 6.51 -16.43 -11.07
N SER A 164 6.29 -15.41 -10.25
CA SER A 164 6.40 -15.56 -8.80
C SER A 164 5.30 -16.50 -8.30
N PRO A 165 5.61 -17.51 -7.45
CA PRO A 165 4.62 -18.42 -6.90
C PRO A 165 3.49 -17.62 -6.24
N SER A 166 2.24 -17.93 -6.63
CA SER A 166 1.09 -17.33 -5.96
C SER A 166 1.13 -17.65 -4.47
N PRO A 167 0.80 -16.69 -3.58
CA PRO A 167 0.65 -17.00 -2.15
C PRO A 167 -0.38 -18.10 -1.85
N ARG A 168 -1.20 -18.45 -2.85
CA ARG A 168 -2.23 -19.50 -2.77
C ARG A 168 -1.80 -20.83 -3.37
N ASP A 169 -0.62 -20.91 -3.99
CA ASP A 169 -0.11 -22.17 -4.49
C ASP A 169 0.41 -23.00 -3.30
N PRO A 170 0.06 -24.30 -3.24
CA PRO A 170 0.43 -25.19 -2.13
C PRO A 170 1.93 -25.43 -2.03
#